data_e8485df577c07fc7c9c951def455e945
#
_entry.id   e8485df577c07fc7c9c951def455e945
#
_cell.length_a   1.000
_cell.length_b   1.000
_cell.length_c   1.000
_cell.angle_alpha   90.00
_cell.angle_beta   90.00
_cell.angle_gamma   90.00
#
_symmetry.space_group_name_H-M   'P 1'
#
loop_
_entity.id
_entity.type
_entity.pdbx_description
1 polymer ?
#
loop_
_entity_poly.entity_id
_entity_poly.type
_entity_poly.pdbx_seq_one_letter_code
_entity_poly.pdbx_strand_id
1 'polypeptide(L)'
;MDEYEKSEGLPPDTSALVKLYVEESGTQIVREEVEKAEVVAASRIAYVEARAGFSRKLREGELKKREHRQVVEDFERDWVNYFIMEISEEVARLSGSLTEGHPLKGFDALHLASALILQDQIRSSVYFLCFDKRLKRAAQAEGLQG
;
A
#
# COMPACT_ATOMS: atom_id res chain seq x y z
N MET A 1 -19.74 -13.77 0.53
CA MET A 1 -18.41 -13.71 1.15
C MET A 1 -17.44 -13.17 0.13
N ASP A 2 -16.70 -12.16 0.49
CA ASP A 2 -15.73 -11.59 -0.43
C ASP A 2 -14.44 -12.43 -0.45
N GLU A 3 -13.52 -12.10 -1.35
CA GLU A 3 -12.29 -12.85 -1.50
C GLU A 3 -11.38 -12.80 -0.29
N TYR A 4 -11.41 -11.71 0.45
CA TYR A 4 -10.62 -11.59 1.67
C TYR A 4 -11.03 -12.66 2.66
N GLU A 5 -12.33 -12.82 2.86
CA GLU A 5 -12.86 -13.83 3.76
C GLU A 5 -12.63 -15.25 3.24
N LYS A 6 -12.73 -15.44 1.91
CA LYS A 6 -12.46 -16.73 1.30
C LYS A 6 -11.01 -17.13 1.39
N SER A 7 -10.12 -16.19 1.61
CA SER A 7 -8.70 -16.47 1.77
C SER A 7 -8.33 -16.81 3.20
N GLU A 8 -9.32 -16.97 4.09
CA GLU A 8 -9.07 -17.37 5.46
C GLU A 8 -8.27 -18.66 5.49
N GLY A 9 -7.18 -18.66 6.25
CA GLY A 9 -6.24 -19.77 6.28
C GLY A 9 -5.08 -19.65 5.30
N LEU A 10 -5.17 -18.75 4.34
CA LEU A 10 -4.06 -18.44 3.44
C LEU A 10 -3.16 -17.38 4.08
N PRO A 11 -1.92 -17.21 3.58
CA PRO A 11 -1.07 -16.12 4.07
C PRO A 11 -1.77 -14.78 3.89
N PRO A 12 -1.62 -13.84 4.84
CA PRO A 12 -2.20 -12.50 4.69
C PRO A 12 -1.71 -11.85 3.41
N ASP A 13 -2.60 -11.10 2.76
CA ASP A 13 -2.23 -10.30 1.61
C ASP A 13 -1.19 -9.27 2.03
N THR A 14 -0.19 -9.09 1.19
CA THR A 14 0.83 -8.08 1.42
C THR A 14 0.45 -6.81 0.69
N SER A 15 1.04 -5.69 1.09
CA SER A 15 0.81 -4.42 0.43
C SER A 15 1.30 -4.46 -1.02
N ALA A 16 0.76 -3.55 -1.84
CA ALA A 16 1.21 -3.39 -3.21
C ALA A 16 2.72 -3.14 -3.27
N LEU A 17 3.24 -2.40 -2.30
CA LEU A 17 4.66 -2.07 -2.26
C LEU A 17 5.52 -3.32 -2.07
N VAL A 18 5.10 -4.25 -1.21
CA VAL A 18 5.82 -5.53 -1.05
C VAL A 18 5.80 -6.31 -2.37
N LYS A 19 4.66 -6.35 -3.05
CA LYS A 19 4.53 -7.05 -4.33
C LYS A 19 5.43 -6.49 -5.42
N LEU A 20 5.78 -5.22 -5.33
CA LEU A 20 6.69 -4.59 -6.29
C LEU A 20 8.10 -5.17 -6.18
N TYR A 21 8.53 -5.54 -5.00
CA TYR A 21 9.90 -5.98 -4.72
C TYR A 21 10.05 -7.48 -4.51
N VAL A 22 8.98 -8.18 -4.16
CA VAL A 22 9.00 -9.62 -3.93
C VAL A 22 7.99 -10.26 -4.89
N GLU A 23 8.47 -11.20 -5.70
CA GLU A 23 7.62 -11.88 -6.66
C GLU A 23 6.54 -12.69 -5.96
N GLU A 24 5.29 -12.35 -6.23
CA GLU A 24 4.13 -13.04 -5.70
C GLU A 24 2.90 -12.70 -6.54
N SER A 25 1.73 -13.21 -6.14
CA SER A 25 0.49 -12.89 -6.83
C SER A 25 0.25 -11.38 -6.81
N GLY A 26 -0.01 -10.80 -7.97
CA GLY A 26 -0.25 -9.35 -8.11
C GLY A 26 0.97 -8.53 -8.51
N THR A 27 2.17 -9.10 -8.45
CA THR A 27 3.41 -8.37 -8.78
C THR A 27 3.37 -7.74 -10.17
N GLN A 28 2.89 -8.47 -11.17
CA GLN A 28 2.84 -7.96 -12.53
C GLN A 28 1.94 -6.73 -12.65
N ILE A 29 0.80 -6.77 -11.98
CA ILE A 29 -0.14 -5.63 -11.97
C ILE A 29 0.53 -4.41 -11.36
N VAL A 30 1.22 -4.58 -10.22
CA VAL A 30 1.90 -3.47 -9.55
C VAL A 30 2.99 -2.88 -10.45
N ARG A 31 3.80 -3.73 -11.07
CA ARG A 31 4.88 -3.28 -11.96
C ARG A 31 4.33 -2.47 -13.12
N GLU A 32 3.25 -2.93 -13.73
CA GLU A 32 2.63 -2.22 -14.85
C GLU A 32 2.09 -0.86 -14.43
N GLU A 33 1.44 -0.77 -13.27
CA GLU A 33 0.90 0.50 -12.79
C GLU A 33 2.01 1.47 -12.39
N VAL A 34 3.08 0.98 -11.79
CA VAL A 34 4.23 1.82 -11.43
C VAL A 34 4.92 2.36 -12.69
N GLU A 35 5.06 1.54 -13.73
CA GLU A 35 5.65 1.99 -14.99
C GLU A 35 4.85 3.09 -15.68
N LYS A 36 3.52 3.04 -15.57
CA LYS A 36 2.64 4.07 -16.15
C LYS A 36 2.65 5.36 -15.35
N ALA A 37 2.98 5.31 -14.08
CA ALA A 37 2.86 6.45 -13.18
C ALA A 37 4.01 7.44 -13.41
N GLU A 38 3.68 8.72 -13.47
CA GLU A 38 4.69 9.78 -13.49
C GLU A 38 5.36 9.94 -12.14
N VAL A 39 4.58 9.74 -11.08
CA VAL A 39 5.04 9.85 -9.70
C VAL A 39 4.44 8.70 -8.89
N VAL A 40 5.26 8.06 -8.09
CA VAL A 40 4.79 7.08 -7.11
C VAL A 40 4.74 7.79 -5.76
N ALA A 41 3.58 7.76 -5.14
CA ALA A 41 3.38 8.38 -3.83
C ALA A 41 3.03 7.31 -2.79
N ALA A 42 3.44 7.54 -1.57
CA ALA A 42 3.15 6.62 -0.47
C ALA A 42 3.01 7.39 0.84
N SER A 43 2.23 6.84 1.76
CA SER A 43 2.21 7.33 3.12
C SER A 43 3.52 6.96 3.81
N ARG A 44 3.97 7.80 4.74
CA ARG A 44 5.17 7.51 5.54
C ARG A 44 5.10 6.13 6.20
N ILE A 45 3.92 5.70 6.63
CA ILE A 45 3.75 4.39 7.27
C ILE A 45 4.05 3.23 6.32
N ALA A 46 3.96 3.45 5.01
CA ALA A 46 4.23 2.41 4.03
C ALA A 46 5.67 1.89 4.11
N TYR A 47 6.60 2.75 4.51
CA TYR A 47 7.99 2.32 4.72
C TYR A 47 8.08 1.20 5.75
N VAL A 48 7.46 1.43 6.91
CA VAL A 48 7.51 0.45 8.00
C VAL A 48 6.77 -0.84 7.63
N GLU A 49 5.63 -0.70 6.98
CA GLU A 49 4.84 -1.86 6.56
C GLU A 49 5.59 -2.71 5.52
N ALA A 50 6.24 -2.06 4.57
CA ALA A 50 7.01 -2.77 3.56
C ALA A 50 8.18 -3.52 4.19
N ARG A 51 8.94 -2.85 5.08
CA ARG A 51 10.05 -3.46 5.79
C ARG A 51 9.58 -4.64 6.65
N ALA A 52 8.45 -4.51 7.30
CA ALA A 52 7.85 -5.58 8.09
C ALA A 52 7.44 -6.76 7.19
N GLY A 53 6.89 -6.47 6.02
CA GLY A 53 6.51 -7.49 5.06
C GLY A 53 7.71 -8.29 4.54
N PHE A 54 8.79 -7.61 4.20
CA PHE A 54 10.03 -8.27 3.76
C PHE A 54 10.62 -9.14 4.87
N SER A 55 10.62 -8.63 6.10
CA SER A 55 11.13 -9.38 7.26
C SER A 55 10.31 -10.63 7.55
N ARG A 56 8.98 -10.53 7.40
CA ARG A 56 8.11 -11.69 7.58
C ARG A 56 8.41 -12.77 6.55
N LYS A 57 8.61 -12.39 5.29
CA LYS A 57 8.94 -13.34 4.24
C LYS A 57 10.28 -14.04 4.50
N LEU A 58 11.23 -13.32 5.08
CA LEU A 58 12.49 -13.93 5.49
C LEU A 58 12.27 -14.95 6.61
N ARG A 59 11.49 -14.60 7.64
CA ARG A 59 11.21 -15.50 8.75
C ARG A 59 10.42 -16.74 8.32
N GLU A 60 9.54 -16.60 7.36
CA GLU A 60 8.72 -17.71 6.85
C GLU A 60 9.43 -18.54 5.79
N GLY A 61 10.66 -18.21 5.46
CA GLY A 61 11.46 -18.98 4.52
C GLY A 61 11.15 -18.70 3.05
N GLU A 62 10.32 -17.71 2.75
CA GLU A 62 10.01 -17.34 1.36
C GLU A 62 11.14 -16.57 0.71
N LEU A 63 11.97 -15.90 1.50
CA LEU A 63 13.18 -15.23 1.05
C LEU A 63 14.37 -15.78 1.80
N LYS A 64 15.48 -16.02 1.08
CA LYS A 64 16.77 -16.30 1.69
C LYS A 64 17.39 -15.00 2.16
N LYS A 65 18.38 -15.09 3.07
CA LYS A 65 19.04 -13.88 3.61
C LYS A 65 19.57 -12.96 2.51
N ARG A 66 20.19 -13.53 1.48
CA ARG A 66 20.72 -12.74 0.36
C ARG A 66 19.61 -12.04 -0.42
N GLU A 67 18.52 -12.75 -0.66
CA GLU A 67 17.37 -12.20 -1.37
C GLU A 67 16.71 -11.08 -0.57
N HIS A 68 16.55 -11.28 0.73
CA HIS A 68 16.01 -10.25 1.62
C HIS A 68 16.86 -8.99 1.58
N ARG A 69 18.18 -9.14 1.64
CA ARG A 69 19.10 -7.99 1.60
C ARG A 69 18.95 -7.24 0.28
N GLN A 70 18.85 -7.95 -0.83
CA GLN A 70 18.69 -7.34 -2.14
C GLN A 70 17.35 -6.59 -2.24
N VAL A 71 16.28 -7.19 -1.74
CA VAL A 71 14.96 -6.56 -1.72
C VAL A 71 15.00 -5.25 -0.93
N VAL A 72 15.60 -5.26 0.24
CA VAL A 72 15.73 -4.05 1.06
C VAL A 72 16.56 -2.98 0.35
N GLU A 73 17.67 -3.35 -0.27
CA GLU A 73 18.50 -2.40 -1.01
C GLU A 73 17.74 -1.76 -2.18
N ASP A 74 17.01 -2.58 -2.94
CA ASP A 74 16.21 -2.07 -4.06
C ASP A 74 15.12 -1.13 -3.57
N PHE A 75 14.43 -1.49 -2.51
CA PHE A 75 13.39 -0.67 -1.92
C PHE A 75 13.96 0.67 -1.40
N GLU A 76 15.05 0.62 -0.66
CA GLU A 76 15.68 1.84 -0.12
C GLU A 76 16.11 2.79 -1.25
N ARG A 77 16.64 2.25 -2.33
CA ARG A 77 17.05 3.05 -3.49
C ARG A 77 15.86 3.77 -4.12
N ASP A 78 14.73 3.10 -4.24
CA ASP A 78 13.54 3.68 -4.86
C ASP A 78 12.81 4.63 -3.91
N TRP A 79 12.80 4.31 -2.62
CA TRP A 79 12.07 5.07 -1.62
C TRP A 79 12.43 6.56 -1.61
N VAL A 80 13.70 6.88 -1.83
CA VAL A 80 14.16 8.27 -1.83
C VAL A 80 13.57 9.08 -2.99
N ASN A 81 13.06 8.40 -4.03
CA ASN A 81 12.45 9.03 -5.19
C ASN A 81 10.91 9.04 -5.13
N TYR A 82 10.32 8.41 -4.14
CA TYR A 82 8.87 8.43 -3.97
C TYR A 82 8.42 9.74 -3.34
N PHE A 83 7.22 10.17 -3.70
CA PHE A 83 6.58 11.30 -3.02
C PHE A 83 5.96 10.79 -1.73
N ILE A 84 6.46 11.25 -0.59
CA ILE A 84 6.03 10.74 0.71
C ILE A 84 5.02 11.69 1.34
N MET A 85 3.83 11.16 1.63
CA MET A 85 2.82 11.87 2.39
C MET A 85 3.08 11.64 3.88
N GLU A 86 3.41 12.72 4.58
CA GLU A 86 3.63 12.63 6.03
C GLU A 86 2.31 12.42 6.76
N ILE A 87 2.38 11.81 7.93
CA ILE A 87 1.20 11.59 8.78
C ILE A 87 0.99 12.86 9.59
N SER A 88 0.29 13.82 8.99
CA SER A 88 -0.04 15.10 9.61
C SER A 88 -1.30 14.96 10.47
N GLU A 89 -1.61 16.01 11.23
CA GLU A 89 -2.86 16.10 11.96
C GLU A 89 -4.07 15.93 11.03
N GLU A 90 -4.00 16.56 9.86
CA GLU A 90 -5.08 16.45 8.86
C GLU A 90 -5.26 15.01 8.39
N VAL A 91 -4.17 14.33 8.07
CA VAL A 91 -4.20 12.92 7.65
C VAL A 91 -4.77 12.04 8.77
N ALA A 92 -4.32 12.26 9.99
CA ALA A 92 -4.78 11.46 11.14
C ALA A 92 -6.28 11.65 11.38
N ARG A 93 -6.76 12.89 11.33
CA ARG A 93 -8.18 13.18 11.56
C ARG A 93 -9.05 12.60 10.45
N LEU A 94 -8.65 12.76 9.20
CA LEU A 94 -9.40 12.17 8.09
C LEU A 94 -9.42 10.65 8.19
N SER A 95 -8.28 10.03 8.56
CA SER A 95 -8.22 8.59 8.79
C SER A 95 -9.24 8.13 9.83
N GLY A 96 -9.33 8.85 10.95
CA GLY A 96 -10.32 8.54 11.98
C GLY A 96 -11.74 8.58 11.46
N SER A 97 -12.06 9.62 10.69
CA SER A 97 -13.41 9.75 10.09
C SER A 97 -13.69 8.61 9.12
N LEU A 98 -12.70 8.21 8.34
CA LEU A 98 -12.87 7.13 7.36
C LEU A 98 -13.15 5.78 8.04
N THR A 99 -12.59 5.55 9.23
CA THR A 99 -12.88 4.31 9.97
C THR A 99 -14.30 4.25 10.48
N GLU A 100 -14.97 5.38 10.64
CA GLU A 100 -16.39 5.42 11.01
C GLU A 100 -17.29 5.13 9.82
N GLY A 101 -16.90 5.60 8.63
CA GLY A 101 -17.70 5.43 7.42
C GLY A 101 -17.46 4.14 6.67
N HIS A 102 -16.33 3.47 6.93
CA HIS A 102 -15.92 2.25 6.21
C HIS A 102 -15.31 1.25 7.16
N PRO A 103 -15.49 -0.06 6.92
CA PRO A 103 -14.88 -1.10 7.78
C PRO A 103 -13.39 -1.28 7.48
N LEU A 104 -12.59 -0.30 7.88
CA LEU A 104 -11.14 -0.26 7.60
C LEU A 104 -10.33 -0.40 8.87
N LYS A 105 -9.18 -1.05 8.74
CA LYS A 105 -8.15 -1.02 9.78
C LYS A 105 -7.49 0.36 9.78
N GLY A 106 -6.93 0.75 10.93
CA GLY A 106 -6.36 2.09 11.08
C GLY A 106 -5.29 2.43 10.04
N PHE A 107 -4.37 1.50 9.76
CA PHE A 107 -3.31 1.77 8.77
C PHE A 107 -3.86 1.86 7.35
N ASP A 108 -4.87 1.06 7.02
CA ASP A 108 -5.53 1.17 5.72
C ASP A 108 -6.20 2.53 5.56
N ALA A 109 -6.83 3.01 6.62
CA ALA A 109 -7.44 4.35 6.63
C ALA A 109 -6.39 5.44 6.46
N LEU A 110 -5.19 5.27 7.03
CA LEU A 110 -4.08 6.22 6.83
C LEU A 110 -3.66 6.29 5.38
N HIS A 111 -3.54 5.14 4.70
CA HIS A 111 -3.20 5.12 3.28
C HIS A 111 -4.27 5.79 2.44
N LEU A 112 -5.54 5.50 2.72
CA LEU A 112 -6.65 6.09 1.99
C LEU A 112 -6.71 7.60 2.20
N ALA A 113 -6.60 8.05 3.44
CA ALA A 113 -6.61 9.48 3.77
C ALA A 113 -5.47 10.21 3.06
N SER A 114 -4.28 9.64 3.06
CA SER A 114 -3.12 10.22 2.39
C SER A 114 -3.38 10.40 0.89
N ALA A 115 -3.96 9.39 0.25
CA ALA A 115 -4.27 9.44 -1.18
C ALA A 115 -5.34 10.51 -1.48
N LEU A 116 -6.36 10.61 -0.65
CA LEU A 116 -7.43 11.60 -0.82
C LEU A 116 -6.90 13.02 -0.68
N ILE A 117 -6.07 13.26 0.32
CA ILE A 117 -5.48 14.57 0.54
C ILE A 117 -4.54 14.92 -0.62
N LEU A 118 -3.74 13.96 -1.07
CA LEU A 118 -2.85 14.16 -2.21
C LEU A 118 -3.65 14.54 -3.46
N GLN A 119 -4.74 13.80 -3.75
CA GLN A 119 -5.58 14.07 -4.91
C GLN A 119 -6.15 15.50 -4.88
N ASP A 120 -6.58 15.94 -3.71
CA ASP A 120 -7.09 17.28 -3.51
C ASP A 120 -5.99 18.33 -3.72
N GLN A 121 -4.79 18.09 -3.21
CA GLN A 121 -3.66 19.02 -3.34
C GLN A 121 -3.19 19.18 -4.78
N ILE A 122 -3.05 18.09 -5.51
CA ILE A 122 -2.55 18.14 -6.88
C ILE A 122 -3.63 18.42 -7.91
N ARG A 123 -4.90 18.30 -7.52
CA ARG A 123 -6.07 18.51 -8.40
C ARG A 123 -6.01 17.66 -9.65
N SER A 124 -5.54 16.43 -9.51
CA SER A 124 -5.41 15.46 -10.58
C SER A 124 -5.83 14.11 -10.04
N SER A 125 -6.18 13.20 -10.94
CA SER A 125 -6.58 11.86 -10.55
C SER A 125 -5.43 11.11 -9.93
N VAL A 126 -5.74 10.42 -8.83
CA VAL A 126 -4.80 9.52 -8.15
C VAL A 126 -5.30 8.10 -8.34
N TYR A 127 -4.42 7.23 -8.83
CA TYR A 127 -4.71 5.80 -8.92
C TYR A 127 -4.29 5.15 -7.61
N PHE A 128 -5.26 4.61 -6.87
CA PHE A 128 -5.01 4.00 -5.57
C PHE A 128 -4.85 2.49 -5.74
N LEU A 129 -3.62 2.03 -5.64
CA LEU A 129 -3.29 0.62 -5.87
C LEU A 129 -3.33 -0.15 -4.56
N CYS A 130 -4.30 -1.03 -4.42
CA CYS A 130 -4.41 -1.91 -3.26
C CYS A 130 -5.07 -3.22 -3.68
N PHE A 131 -4.90 -4.25 -2.87
CA PHE A 131 -5.43 -5.58 -3.14
C PHE A 131 -6.48 -6.01 -2.12
N ASP A 132 -6.60 -5.31 -1.01
CA ASP A 132 -7.65 -5.56 -0.04
C ASP A 132 -8.98 -5.03 -0.57
N LYS A 133 -9.97 -5.89 -0.63
CA LYS A 133 -11.26 -5.53 -1.23
C LYS A 133 -12.03 -4.48 -0.45
N ARG A 134 -11.95 -4.50 0.88
CA ARG A 134 -12.63 -3.50 1.70
C ARG A 134 -12.02 -2.12 1.48
N LEU A 135 -10.69 -2.06 1.44
CA LEU A 135 -9.98 -0.82 1.19
C LEU A 135 -10.28 -0.31 -0.23
N LYS A 136 -10.29 -1.20 -1.21
CA LYS A 136 -10.60 -0.83 -2.60
C LYS A 136 -12.00 -0.25 -2.73
N ARG A 137 -12.99 -0.87 -2.09
CA ARG A 137 -14.37 -0.36 -2.10
C ARG A 137 -14.47 1.02 -1.45
N ALA A 138 -13.80 1.19 -0.32
CA ALA A 138 -13.77 2.47 0.36
C ALA A 138 -13.13 3.56 -0.52
N ALA A 139 -12.01 3.23 -1.15
CA ALA A 139 -11.32 4.16 -2.05
C ALA A 139 -12.22 4.59 -3.21
N GLN A 140 -12.90 3.64 -3.83
CA GLN A 140 -13.83 3.92 -4.93
C GLN A 140 -15.01 4.78 -4.46
N ALA A 141 -15.56 4.48 -3.29
CA ALA A 141 -16.66 5.26 -2.71
C ALA A 141 -16.25 6.70 -2.44
N GLU A 142 -14.97 6.92 -2.10
CA GLU A 142 -14.43 8.26 -1.83
C GLU A 142 -13.92 8.96 -3.10
N GLY A 143 -14.02 8.34 -4.27
CA GLY A 143 -13.72 8.99 -5.53
C GLY A 143 -12.32 8.74 -6.09
N LEU A 144 -11.57 7.80 -5.56
CA LEU A 144 -10.28 7.42 -6.13
C LEU A 144 -10.46 6.39 -7.24
N GLN A 145 -9.53 6.42 -8.20
CA GLN A 145 -9.43 5.38 -9.23
C GLN A 145 -8.58 4.23 -8.70
N GLY A 146 -8.85 3.04 -9.22
CA GLY A 146 -8.05 1.88 -8.82
C GLY A 146 -8.75 0.53 -8.82
#